data_7e7e611fb99fd062a420c6e0e989c250
#
_entry.id   7e7e611fb99fd062a420c6e0e989c250
#
_cell.length_a   1.000
_cell.length_b   1.000
_cell.length_c   1.000
_cell.angle_alpha   90.00
_cell.angle_beta   90.00
_cell.angle_gamma   90.00
#
_symmetry.space_group_name_H-M   'P 1'
#
loop_
_entity.id
_entity.type
_entity.pdbx_description
1 polymer ?
#
loop_
_entity_poly.entity_id
_entity_poly.type
_entity_poly.pdbx_seq_one_letter_code
_entity_poly.pdbx_strand_id
1 'polypeptide(L)'
;ASFSTFAAAKTEQQIADIVNRTITPLMQEQAIPGMAVAVIYQGKPYYFTWGKADIANNHPVTQQTLFELGSVSKTFNGVLGGDAIARGEIKLSDPVTKYWPELTGKQWQGIRLLHLATYTAGGLPLQIPDDVRDKAALLHFYQNWQPQWTPGAKRLYANSSIGLFGALAVKPSGMSYEEAMTRRVLQPLKLAHTWITVPQNEQKDYAWGYREGKPVHSSPGQLDAEAYGVKSSVIDMARWVQANMDASHVQEKTLQQGIALAQSRYWRIGDMYQGLGWEMLNWPLKADSIINGSDSKVALAALPAVEVNPPAPAVKASWVHKTGSTGGFGSYVAFVPEKNLGIVMLANKSYPNPVR
;
A
#
# COMPACT_ATOMS: atom_id res chain seq x y z
N ALA A 1 -9.67 4.11 46.59
CA ALA A 1 -10.50 4.14 45.43
C ALA A 1 -9.65 4.72 44.29
N SER A 2 -9.24 3.86 43.40
CA SER A 2 -8.35 4.18 42.29
C SER A 2 -9.18 4.82 41.18
N PHE A 3 -8.99 6.11 40.94
CA PHE A 3 -9.60 6.84 39.83
C PHE A 3 -8.68 6.88 38.61
N SER A 4 -7.58 6.09 38.62
CA SER A 4 -6.60 6.07 37.56
C SER A 4 -7.09 5.36 36.27
N THR A 5 -8.31 4.83 36.29
CA THR A 5 -8.87 4.10 35.17
C THR A 5 -9.56 4.97 34.12
N PHE A 6 -9.51 6.29 34.27
CA PHE A 6 -10.29 7.19 33.45
C PHE A 6 -9.49 8.02 32.45
N ALA A 7 -8.28 7.55 32.05
CA ALA A 7 -7.87 7.75 30.68
C ALA A 7 -8.85 6.89 29.84
N ALA A 8 -10.12 7.27 29.94
CA ALA A 8 -11.23 6.47 29.50
C ALA A 8 -11.13 6.17 28.02
N ALA A 9 -11.43 4.95 27.67
CA ALA A 9 -11.79 4.59 26.32
C ALA A 9 -12.71 5.66 25.76
N LYS A 10 -12.34 6.24 24.61
CA LYS A 10 -13.20 7.19 23.93
C LYS A 10 -14.50 6.49 23.52
N THR A 11 -15.62 7.19 23.71
CA THR A 11 -16.91 6.69 23.21
C THR A 11 -16.95 6.83 21.70
N GLU A 12 -17.86 6.10 21.06
CA GLU A 12 -18.11 6.22 19.62
C GLU A 12 -18.40 7.68 19.24
N GLN A 13 -19.19 8.38 20.05
CA GLN A 13 -19.51 9.79 19.81
C GLN A 13 -18.28 10.68 19.87
N GLN A 14 -17.38 10.45 20.81
CA GLN A 14 -16.13 11.20 20.91
C GLN A 14 -15.23 10.96 19.68
N ILE A 15 -15.16 9.73 19.21
CA ILE A 15 -14.43 9.39 17.98
C ILE A 15 -15.06 10.10 16.79
N ALA A 16 -16.40 10.05 16.67
CA ALA A 16 -17.13 10.72 15.60
C ALA A 16 -16.87 12.22 15.60
N ASP A 17 -16.87 12.86 16.76
CA ASP A 17 -16.63 14.30 16.89
C ASP A 17 -15.21 14.68 16.43
N ILE A 18 -14.20 13.89 16.81
CA ILE A 18 -12.82 14.10 16.39
C ILE A 18 -12.68 13.96 14.88
N VAL A 19 -13.25 12.89 14.33
CA VAL A 19 -13.18 12.60 12.90
C VAL A 19 -13.87 13.69 12.08
N ASN A 20 -15.07 14.11 12.47
CA ASN A 20 -15.81 15.17 11.79
C ASN A 20 -15.06 16.51 11.82
N ARG A 21 -14.49 16.86 12.97
CA ARG A 21 -13.69 18.10 13.10
C ARG A 21 -12.44 18.10 12.23
N THR A 22 -11.90 16.93 11.95
CA THR A 22 -10.71 16.76 11.10
C THR A 22 -11.07 16.72 9.61
N ILE A 23 -12.08 15.93 9.25
CA ILE A 23 -12.39 15.63 7.85
C ILE A 23 -13.20 16.74 7.19
N THR A 24 -14.15 17.36 7.88
CA THR A 24 -15.00 18.39 7.28
C THR A 24 -14.19 19.57 6.73
N PRO A 25 -13.24 20.17 7.49
CA PRO A 25 -12.37 21.20 6.93
C PRO A 25 -11.50 20.73 5.78
N LEU A 26 -10.97 19.51 5.88
CA LEU A 26 -10.13 18.92 4.84
C LEU A 26 -10.88 18.83 3.52
N MET A 27 -12.11 18.31 3.56
CA MET A 27 -12.92 18.17 2.36
C MET A 27 -13.22 19.53 1.72
N GLN A 28 -13.47 20.55 2.52
CA GLN A 28 -13.72 21.91 2.03
C GLN A 28 -12.47 22.52 1.41
N GLU A 29 -11.36 22.47 2.13
CA GLU A 29 -10.09 23.06 1.68
C GLU A 29 -9.57 22.42 0.41
N GLN A 30 -9.68 21.11 0.30
CA GLN A 30 -9.18 20.35 -0.85
C GLN A 30 -10.24 20.09 -1.92
N ALA A 31 -11.48 20.56 -1.71
CA ALA A 31 -12.61 20.34 -2.62
C ALA A 31 -12.79 18.86 -2.98
N ILE A 32 -12.81 18.00 -1.96
CA ILE A 32 -12.97 16.56 -2.11
C ILE A 32 -14.47 16.23 -2.17
N PRO A 33 -14.95 15.59 -3.27
CA PRO A 33 -16.38 15.30 -3.41
C PRO A 33 -16.91 14.28 -2.39
N GLY A 34 -16.13 13.28 -2.05
CA GLY A 34 -16.56 12.24 -1.11
C GLY A 34 -15.40 11.59 -0.38
N MET A 35 -15.63 11.17 0.83
CA MET A 35 -14.66 10.43 1.65
C MET A 35 -15.32 9.32 2.46
N ALA A 36 -14.56 8.28 2.70
CA ALA A 36 -14.87 7.24 3.68
C ALA A 36 -13.67 7.09 4.61
N VAL A 37 -13.92 7.02 5.90
CA VAL A 37 -12.90 6.88 6.94
C VAL A 37 -13.27 5.73 7.86
N ALA A 38 -12.30 4.92 8.24
CA ALA A 38 -12.43 3.98 9.35
C ALA A 38 -11.40 4.33 10.42
N VAL A 39 -11.83 4.28 11.66
CA VAL A 39 -10.95 4.36 12.82
C VAL A 39 -11.03 3.03 13.54
N ILE A 40 -9.90 2.38 13.74
CA ILE A 40 -9.80 1.19 14.58
C ILE A 40 -9.28 1.66 15.93
N TYR A 41 -10.13 1.55 16.95
CA TYR A 41 -9.82 1.99 18.29
C TYR A 41 -10.03 0.83 19.27
N GLN A 42 -8.98 0.48 20.01
CA GLN A 42 -8.97 -0.71 20.86
C GLN A 42 -9.38 -1.98 20.09
N GLY A 43 -8.94 -2.07 18.83
CA GLY A 43 -9.21 -3.19 17.95
C GLY A 43 -10.57 -3.19 17.27
N LYS A 44 -11.46 -2.26 17.58
CA LYS A 44 -12.82 -2.18 17.02
C LYS A 44 -12.91 -1.12 15.92
N PRO A 45 -13.52 -1.43 14.76
CA PRO A 45 -13.67 -0.46 13.69
C PRO A 45 -14.88 0.44 13.87
N TYR A 46 -14.74 1.71 13.51
CA TYR A 46 -15.80 2.72 13.42
C TYR A 46 -15.72 3.36 12.05
N TYR A 47 -16.86 3.51 11.38
CA TYR A 47 -16.93 3.94 9.99
C TYR A 47 -17.64 5.29 9.86
N PHE A 48 -17.14 6.13 8.95
CA PHE A 48 -17.68 7.46 8.70
C PHE A 48 -17.64 7.73 7.20
N THR A 49 -18.71 8.30 6.65
CA THR A 49 -18.80 8.61 5.22
C THR A 49 -19.34 10.01 5.02
N TRP A 50 -18.88 10.69 3.96
CA TRP A 50 -19.32 12.03 3.59
C TRP A 50 -19.36 12.17 2.07
N GLY A 51 -20.30 12.99 1.59
CA GLY A 51 -20.28 13.47 0.20
C GLY A 51 -20.69 12.44 -0.83
N LYS A 52 -20.19 12.62 -2.05
CA LYS A 52 -20.65 11.91 -3.24
C LYS A 52 -19.57 11.02 -3.83
N ALA A 53 -19.97 9.78 -4.16
CA ALA A 53 -19.19 8.83 -4.95
C ALA A 53 -19.32 9.13 -6.45
N ASP A 54 -20.46 9.68 -6.86
CA ASP A 54 -20.77 10.03 -8.24
C ASP A 54 -21.61 11.31 -8.19
N ILE A 55 -21.02 12.43 -8.59
CA ILE A 55 -21.68 13.74 -8.55
C ILE A 55 -22.82 13.78 -9.56
N ALA A 56 -22.57 13.36 -10.80
CA ALA A 56 -23.54 13.47 -11.88
C ALA A 56 -24.83 12.71 -11.61
N ASN A 57 -24.70 11.51 -11.01
CA ASN A 57 -25.84 10.66 -10.67
C ASN A 57 -26.27 10.82 -9.21
N ASN A 58 -25.69 11.75 -8.48
CA ASN A 58 -26.04 12.05 -7.09
C ASN A 58 -25.95 10.84 -6.15
N HIS A 59 -24.99 9.93 -6.40
CA HIS A 59 -24.81 8.76 -5.53
C HIS A 59 -23.92 9.13 -4.34
N PRO A 60 -24.39 8.93 -3.11
CA PRO A 60 -23.58 9.23 -1.93
C PRO A 60 -22.48 8.19 -1.72
N VAL A 61 -21.44 8.59 -1.01
CA VAL A 61 -20.47 7.65 -0.47
C VAL A 61 -21.16 6.81 0.61
N THR A 62 -21.00 5.49 0.52
CA THR A 62 -21.47 4.53 1.52
C THR A 62 -20.30 3.70 2.02
N GLN A 63 -20.55 2.84 2.99
CA GLN A 63 -19.53 1.91 3.49
C GLN A 63 -19.13 0.87 2.44
N GLN A 64 -19.94 0.67 1.40
CA GLN A 64 -19.69 -0.26 0.30
C GLN A 64 -19.02 0.39 -0.90
N THR A 65 -18.88 1.71 -0.92
CA THR A 65 -18.25 2.43 -2.03
C THR A 65 -16.82 1.94 -2.23
N LEU A 66 -16.48 1.68 -3.49
CA LEU A 66 -15.13 1.25 -3.88
C LEU A 66 -14.30 2.47 -4.31
N PHE A 67 -13.14 2.60 -3.72
CA PHE A 67 -12.15 3.63 -4.03
C PHE A 67 -10.92 2.99 -4.63
N GLU A 68 -10.28 3.69 -5.57
CA GLU A 68 -8.95 3.28 -6.04
C GLU A 68 -7.94 3.58 -4.93
N LEU A 69 -7.16 2.56 -4.57
CA LEU A 69 -6.18 2.66 -3.49
C LEU A 69 -4.87 3.30 -3.91
N GLY A 70 -4.60 3.34 -5.22
CA GLY A 70 -3.30 3.77 -5.70
C GLY A 70 -2.19 2.98 -5.04
N SER A 71 -1.16 3.64 -4.59
CA SER A 71 0.02 2.99 -4.01
C SER A 71 -0.21 2.24 -2.70
N VAL A 72 -1.37 2.37 -2.05
CA VAL A 72 -1.72 1.47 -0.93
C VAL A 72 -1.83 0.02 -1.45
N SER A 73 -2.06 -0.19 -2.75
CA SER A 73 -1.99 -1.50 -3.41
C SER A 73 -0.65 -2.21 -3.17
N LYS A 74 0.42 -1.47 -2.96
CA LYS A 74 1.76 -2.03 -2.70
C LYS A 74 1.82 -2.82 -1.40
N THR A 75 0.97 -2.51 -0.44
CA THR A 75 0.91 -3.28 0.82
C THR A 75 0.35 -4.67 0.56
N PHE A 76 -0.60 -4.80 -0.36
CA PHE A 76 -1.12 -6.11 -0.80
C PHE A 76 -0.03 -6.91 -1.54
N ASN A 77 0.70 -6.26 -2.41
CA ASN A 77 1.86 -6.85 -3.10
C ASN A 77 2.88 -7.38 -2.09
N GLY A 78 3.23 -6.57 -1.11
CA GLY A 78 4.20 -6.94 -0.08
C GLY A 78 3.77 -8.16 0.75
N VAL A 79 2.50 -8.22 1.13
CA VAL A 79 1.97 -9.36 1.89
C VAL A 79 1.92 -10.61 1.01
N LEU A 80 1.51 -10.50 -0.25
CA LEU A 80 1.51 -11.63 -1.18
C LEU A 80 2.93 -12.16 -1.40
N GLY A 81 3.90 -11.26 -1.58
CA GLY A 81 5.32 -11.62 -1.67
C GLY A 81 5.82 -12.30 -0.40
N GLY A 82 5.44 -11.78 0.76
CA GLY A 82 5.76 -12.40 2.05
C GLY A 82 5.19 -13.81 2.19
N ASP A 83 3.95 -14.01 1.73
CA ASP A 83 3.33 -15.35 1.70
C ASP A 83 4.12 -16.30 0.79
N ALA A 84 4.55 -15.84 -0.38
CA ALA A 84 5.37 -16.66 -1.28
C ALA A 84 6.71 -17.03 -0.64
N ILE A 85 7.32 -16.13 0.11
CA ILE A 85 8.55 -16.41 0.89
C ILE A 85 8.25 -17.50 1.93
N ALA A 86 7.18 -17.34 2.69
CA ALA A 86 6.79 -18.28 3.73
C ALA A 86 6.50 -19.69 3.17
N ARG A 87 5.98 -19.75 1.94
CA ARG A 87 5.75 -21.02 1.22
C ARG A 87 7.04 -21.67 0.71
N GLY A 88 8.16 -20.95 0.75
CA GLY A 88 9.42 -21.43 0.20
C GLY A 88 9.52 -21.33 -1.32
N GLU A 89 8.61 -20.61 -1.95
CA GLU A 89 8.58 -20.45 -3.42
C GLU A 89 9.62 -19.46 -3.93
N ILE A 90 9.89 -18.43 -3.14
CA ILE A 90 10.91 -17.42 -3.45
C ILE A 90 11.74 -17.09 -2.21
N LYS A 91 12.93 -16.53 -2.43
CA LYS A 91 13.74 -15.92 -1.38
C LYS A 91 14.10 -14.51 -1.80
N LEU A 92 14.08 -13.57 -0.86
CA LEU A 92 14.48 -12.18 -1.15
C LEU A 92 15.95 -12.08 -1.57
N SER A 93 16.79 -13.03 -1.14
CA SER A 93 18.20 -13.11 -1.54
C SER A 93 18.42 -13.68 -2.95
N ASP A 94 17.38 -14.21 -3.59
CA ASP A 94 17.51 -14.76 -4.94
C ASP A 94 17.76 -13.65 -5.96
N PRO A 95 18.62 -13.90 -6.98
CA PRO A 95 18.77 -12.96 -8.07
C PRO A 95 17.50 -12.85 -8.90
N VAL A 96 17.23 -11.65 -9.40
CA VAL A 96 16.05 -11.37 -10.26
C VAL A 96 16.05 -12.29 -11.48
N THR A 97 17.22 -12.55 -12.06
CA THR A 97 17.37 -13.37 -13.27
C THR A 97 16.99 -14.82 -13.06
N LYS A 98 16.94 -15.31 -11.82
CA LYS A 98 16.42 -16.65 -11.54
C LYS A 98 14.95 -16.78 -11.95
N TYR A 99 14.16 -15.72 -11.77
CA TYR A 99 12.73 -15.72 -12.07
C TYR A 99 12.41 -15.13 -13.43
N TRP A 100 13.38 -14.46 -14.04
CA TRP A 100 13.26 -13.90 -15.38
C TRP A 100 14.56 -14.11 -16.14
N PRO A 101 14.83 -15.35 -16.62
CA PRO A 101 16.09 -15.70 -17.29
C PRO A 101 16.37 -14.88 -18.57
N GLU A 102 15.32 -14.33 -19.17
CA GLU A 102 15.42 -13.50 -20.37
C GLU A 102 16.10 -12.15 -20.09
N LEU A 103 16.22 -11.73 -18.84
CA LEU A 103 17.00 -10.56 -18.45
C LEU A 103 18.48 -10.91 -18.46
N THR A 104 19.14 -10.75 -19.59
CA THR A 104 20.53 -11.16 -19.79
C THR A 104 21.56 -10.05 -19.63
N GLY A 105 21.09 -8.81 -19.43
CA GLY A 105 21.99 -7.65 -19.27
C GLY A 105 22.87 -7.76 -18.03
N LYS A 106 24.15 -7.34 -18.17
CA LYS A 106 25.11 -7.38 -17.06
C LYS A 106 24.69 -6.53 -15.87
N GLN A 107 23.92 -5.46 -16.11
CA GLN A 107 23.44 -4.58 -15.07
C GLN A 107 22.52 -5.30 -14.06
N TRP A 108 21.93 -6.42 -14.45
CA TRP A 108 21.05 -7.21 -13.57
C TRP A 108 21.84 -8.15 -12.65
N GLN A 109 23.14 -8.32 -12.86
CA GLN A 109 23.97 -9.11 -11.96
C GLN A 109 24.08 -8.39 -10.61
N GLY A 110 23.83 -9.11 -9.53
CA GLY A 110 23.85 -8.54 -8.18
C GLY A 110 22.56 -7.88 -7.75
N ILE A 111 21.55 -7.80 -8.61
CA ILE A 111 20.22 -7.32 -8.22
C ILE A 111 19.38 -8.49 -7.76
N ARG A 112 18.92 -8.43 -6.51
CA ARG A 112 18.12 -9.47 -5.87
C ARG A 112 16.64 -9.06 -5.84
N LEU A 113 15.73 -10.01 -5.56
CA LEU A 113 14.32 -9.69 -5.36
C LEU A 113 14.13 -8.64 -4.26
N LEU A 114 14.94 -8.69 -3.21
CA LEU A 114 14.92 -7.68 -2.14
C LEU A 114 15.02 -6.26 -2.71
N HIS A 115 15.94 -6.05 -3.65
CA HIS A 115 16.15 -4.71 -4.24
C HIS A 115 14.91 -4.22 -4.99
N LEU A 116 14.22 -5.12 -5.71
CA LEU A 116 12.98 -4.77 -6.40
C LEU A 116 11.87 -4.42 -5.41
N ALA A 117 11.68 -5.26 -4.38
CA ALA A 117 10.61 -5.09 -3.40
C ALA A 117 10.75 -3.80 -2.59
N THR A 118 11.97 -3.29 -2.45
CA THR A 118 12.30 -2.18 -1.54
C THR A 118 12.85 -0.95 -2.23
N TYR A 119 12.76 -0.86 -3.56
CA TYR A 119 13.16 0.30 -4.35
C TYR A 119 14.68 0.59 -4.32
N THR A 120 15.49 -0.45 -4.13
CA THR A 120 16.95 -0.29 -3.93
C THR A 120 17.80 -0.93 -5.03
N ALA A 121 17.18 -1.18 -6.20
CA ALA A 121 17.89 -1.83 -7.31
C ALA A 121 18.93 -0.95 -7.99
N GLY A 122 18.78 0.39 -7.90
CA GLY A 122 19.75 1.30 -8.50
C GLY A 122 19.14 2.39 -9.38
N GLY A 123 17.87 2.76 -9.12
CA GLY A 123 17.25 3.87 -9.82
C GLY A 123 16.26 3.46 -10.91
N LEU A 124 15.54 2.36 -10.71
CA LEU A 124 14.41 2.04 -11.58
C LEU A 124 13.40 3.22 -11.57
N PRO A 125 12.80 3.59 -12.71
CA PRO A 125 12.00 4.80 -12.80
C PRO A 125 10.66 4.66 -12.05
N LEU A 126 10.13 5.80 -11.60
CA LEU A 126 8.87 5.87 -10.88
C LEU A 126 7.73 5.19 -11.65
N GLN A 127 7.64 5.46 -12.94
CA GLN A 127 6.57 4.93 -13.81
C GLN A 127 7.15 4.11 -14.94
N ILE A 128 6.42 3.06 -15.34
CA ILE A 128 6.66 2.40 -16.59
C ILE A 128 6.09 3.29 -17.69
N PRO A 129 6.86 3.58 -18.77
CA PRO A 129 6.36 4.44 -19.85
C PRO A 129 5.08 3.90 -20.49
N ASP A 130 4.19 4.80 -20.89
CA ASP A 130 2.87 4.45 -21.46
C ASP A 130 2.97 3.67 -22.77
N ASP A 131 4.08 3.79 -23.49
CA ASP A 131 4.30 3.04 -24.75
C ASP A 131 4.72 1.59 -24.52
N VAL A 132 5.01 1.20 -23.27
CA VAL A 132 5.27 -0.20 -22.91
C VAL A 132 3.93 -0.89 -22.69
N ARG A 133 3.41 -1.53 -23.76
CA ARG A 133 2.02 -2.02 -23.78
C ARG A 133 1.87 -3.55 -23.71
N ASP A 134 2.96 -4.29 -23.83
CA ASP A 134 2.93 -5.74 -23.81
C ASP A 134 4.15 -6.33 -23.12
N LYS A 135 4.19 -7.66 -22.99
CA LYS A 135 5.27 -8.38 -22.32
C LYS A 135 6.62 -8.21 -23.01
N ALA A 136 6.62 -8.18 -24.34
CA ALA A 136 7.87 -8.02 -25.11
C ALA A 136 8.45 -6.61 -24.89
N ALA A 137 7.60 -5.58 -24.92
CA ALA A 137 8.01 -4.21 -24.65
C ALA A 137 8.48 -4.04 -23.19
N LEU A 138 7.84 -4.75 -22.26
CA LEU A 138 8.23 -4.73 -20.85
C LEU A 138 9.62 -5.33 -20.66
N LEU A 139 9.91 -6.47 -21.28
CA LEU A 139 11.25 -7.06 -21.24
C LEU A 139 12.29 -6.10 -21.84
N HIS A 140 11.97 -5.52 -23.00
CA HIS A 140 12.85 -4.55 -23.64
C HIS A 140 13.17 -3.35 -22.73
N PHE A 141 12.14 -2.83 -22.04
CA PHE A 141 12.30 -1.74 -21.08
C PHE A 141 13.30 -2.09 -19.98
N TYR A 142 13.18 -3.25 -19.34
CA TYR A 142 14.09 -3.67 -18.28
C TYR A 142 15.48 -4.03 -18.82
N GLN A 143 15.57 -4.63 -20.01
CA GLN A 143 16.86 -4.94 -20.64
C GLN A 143 17.68 -3.69 -20.93
N ASN A 144 17.02 -2.60 -21.31
CA ASN A 144 17.71 -1.35 -21.67
C ASN A 144 17.90 -0.39 -20.50
N TRP A 145 17.27 -0.66 -19.36
CA TRP A 145 17.49 0.16 -18.18
C TRP A 145 18.93 0.07 -17.70
N GLN A 146 19.51 1.23 -17.35
CA GLN A 146 20.85 1.32 -16.81
C GLN A 146 20.81 1.89 -15.41
N PRO A 147 21.36 1.18 -14.39
CA PRO A 147 21.38 1.68 -13.03
C PRO A 147 22.24 2.93 -12.90
N GLN A 148 21.80 3.84 -12.06
CA GLN A 148 22.54 5.05 -11.68
C GLN A 148 23.44 4.80 -10.47
N TRP A 149 23.10 3.80 -9.66
CA TRP A 149 23.82 3.45 -8.42
C TRP A 149 23.93 1.94 -8.33
N THR A 150 24.89 1.49 -7.50
CA THR A 150 25.00 0.07 -7.19
C THR A 150 23.76 -0.40 -6.39
N PRO A 151 23.36 -1.67 -6.52
CA PRO A 151 22.25 -2.20 -5.73
C PRO A 151 22.47 -2.00 -4.23
N GLY A 152 21.44 -1.48 -3.55
CA GLY A 152 21.48 -1.24 -2.12
C GLY A 152 22.04 0.11 -1.68
N ALA A 153 22.53 0.93 -2.61
CA ALA A 153 23.13 2.23 -2.26
C ALA A 153 22.06 3.26 -1.88
N LYS A 154 20.99 3.34 -2.65
CA LYS A 154 19.94 4.34 -2.48
C LYS A 154 18.55 3.74 -2.68
N ARG A 155 17.57 4.32 -2.00
CA ARG A 155 16.16 4.05 -2.23
C ARG A 155 15.60 5.13 -3.15
N LEU A 156 14.99 4.70 -4.24
CA LEU A 156 14.19 5.57 -5.11
C LEU A 156 12.84 4.91 -5.34
N TYR A 157 11.80 5.47 -4.76
CA TYR A 157 10.43 4.96 -4.85
C TYR A 157 10.01 4.80 -6.31
N ALA A 158 9.54 3.58 -6.67
CA ALA A 158 9.29 3.27 -8.07
C ALA A 158 8.25 2.15 -8.25
N ASN A 159 7.23 2.43 -9.06
CA ASN A 159 6.27 1.42 -9.49
C ASN A 159 6.94 0.30 -10.28
N SER A 160 7.94 0.65 -11.12
CA SER A 160 8.69 -0.32 -11.91
C SER A 160 9.54 -1.25 -11.06
N SER A 161 9.82 -0.90 -9.82
CA SER A 161 10.59 -1.73 -8.89
C SER A 161 9.69 -2.76 -8.19
N ILE A 162 8.80 -2.31 -7.34
CA ILE A 162 7.92 -3.21 -6.58
C ILE A 162 6.91 -3.92 -7.50
N GLY A 163 6.50 -3.27 -8.59
CA GLY A 163 5.62 -3.90 -9.57
C GLY A 163 6.26 -5.16 -10.17
N LEU A 164 7.50 -5.08 -10.56
CA LEU A 164 8.23 -6.24 -11.07
C LEU A 164 8.39 -7.32 -9.98
N PHE A 165 8.69 -6.91 -8.75
CA PHE A 165 8.76 -7.86 -7.64
C PHE A 165 7.48 -8.69 -7.53
N GLY A 166 6.32 -8.06 -7.52
CA GLY A 166 5.03 -8.76 -7.42
C GLY A 166 4.81 -9.74 -8.55
N ALA A 167 5.11 -9.33 -9.78
CA ALA A 167 4.97 -10.17 -10.96
C ALA A 167 5.87 -11.42 -10.89
N LEU A 168 7.11 -11.26 -10.43
CA LEU A 168 8.05 -12.37 -10.31
C LEU A 168 7.74 -13.26 -9.11
N ALA A 169 7.27 -12.68 -8.00
CA ALA A 169 6.98 -13.41 -6.77
C ALA A 169 5.90 -14.49 -6.97
N VAL A 170 4.98 -14.31 -7.90
CA VAL A 170 3.90 -15.25 -8.15
C VAL A 170 4.23 -16.30 -9.21
N LYS A 171 5.32 -16.15 -9.95
CA LYS A 171 5.70 -17.10 -11.02
C LYS A 171 5.78 -18.55 -10.55
N PRO A 172 6.45 -18.85 -9.41
CA PRO A 172 6.50 -20.25 -8.96
C PRO A 172 5.14 -20.88 -8.66
N SER A 173 4.12 -20.07 -8.37
CA SER A 173 2.77 -20.58 -8.10
C SER A 173 2.05 -21.06 -9.36
N GLY A 174 2.49 -20.64 -10.55
CA GLY A 174 1.80 -20.91 -11.79
C GLY A 174 0.52 -20.09 -12.00
N MET A 175 0.16 -19.24 -11.05
CA MET A 175 -1.02 -18.38 -11.12
C MET A 175 -0.66 -17.00 -11.67
N SER A 176 -1.64 -16.32 -12.28
CA SER A 176 -1.52 -14.88 -12.53
C SER A 176 -1.44 -14.12 -11.21
N TYR A 177 -0.95 -12.89 -11.25
CA TYR A 177 -0.91 -12.04 -10.05
C TYR A 177 -2.31 -11.86 -9.44
N GLU A 178 -3.31 -11.58 -10.26
CA GLU A 178 -4.69 -11.41 -9.80
C GLU A 178 -5.25 -12.66 -9.14
N GLU A 179 -5.01 -13.82 -9.73
CA GLU A 179 -5.46 -15.10 -9.17
C GLU A 179 -4.75 -15.39 -7.85
N ALA A 180 -3.44 -15.19 -7.79
CA ALA A 180 -2.67 -15.42 -6.57
C ALA A 180 -3.12 -14.47 -5.45
N MET A 181 -3.33 -13.20 -5.75
CA MET A 181 -3.84 -12.22 -4.80
C MET A 181 -5.20 -12.64 -4.27
N THR A 182 -6.11 -13.02 -5.14
CA THR A 182 -7.45 -13.43 -4.76
C THR A 182 -7.44 -14.67 -3.86
N ARG A 183 -6.73 -15.71 -4.28
CA ARG A 183 -6.75 -16.99 -3.56
C ARG A 183 -5.93 -16.98 -2.27
N ARG A 184 -4.82 -16.24 -2.26
CA ARG A 184 -3.84 -16.32 -1.16
C ARG A 184 -3.98 -15.20 -0.14
N VAL A 185 -4.61 -14.08 -0.51
CA VAL A 185 -4.75 -12.92 0.37
C VAL A 185 -6.21 -12.53 0.55
N LEU A 186 -6.91 -12.19 -0.52
CA LEU A 186 -8.25 -11.60 -0.41
C LEU A 186 -9.28 -12.58 0.16
N GLN A 187 -9.34 -13.80 -0.36
CA GLN A 187 -10.28 -14.82 0.12
C GLN A 187 -10.00 -15.24 1.56
N PRO A 188 -8.76 -15.59 1.94
CA PRO A 188 -8.46 -15.96 3.32
C PRO A 188 -8.80 -14.88 4.34
N LEU A 189 -8.64 -13.61 4.00
CA LEU A 189 -8.96 -12.48 4.87
C LEU A 189 -10.41 -12.01 4.72
N LYS A 190 -11.20 -12.68 3.88
CA LYS A 190 -12.62 -12.36 3.64
C LYS A 190 -12.83 -10.93 3.14
N LEU A 191 -11.91 -10.46 2.29
CA LEU A 191 -12.00 -9.16 1.63
C LEU A 191 -12.85 -9.32 0.36
N ALA A 192 -14.16 -9.50 0.54
CA ALA A 192 -15.08 -9.85 -0.54
C ALA A 192 -15.40 -8.67 -1.49
N HIS A 193 -15.06 -7.44 -1.09
CA HIS A 193 -15.28 -6.22 -1.86
C HIS A 193 -13.98 -5.48 -2.13
N THR A 194 -12.92 -6.24 -2.42
CA THR A 194 -11.61 -5.74 -2.81
C THR A 194 -11.24 -6.39 -4.14
N TRP A 195 -10.91 -5.58 -5.13
CA TRP A 195 -10.81 -6.01 -6.52
C TRP A 195 -9.58 -5.42 -7.21
N ILE A 196 -8.91 -6.22 -8.01
CA ILE A 196 -8.00 -5.73 -9.03
C ILE A 196 -8.83 -5.32 -10.26
N THR A 197 -9.74 -6.20 -10.70
CA THR A 197 -10.72 -5.89 -11.74
C THR A 197 -12.10 -5.87 -11.10
N VAL A 198 -12.75 -4.70 -11.10
CA VAL A 198 -14.09 -4.57 -10.53
C VAL A 198 -15.07 -5.30 -11.42
N PRO A 199 -15.79 -6.34 -10.93
CA PRO A 199 -16.75 -7.05 -11.73
C PRO A 199 -17.96 -6.18 -12.10
N GLN A 200 -18.67 -6.57 -13.16
CA GLN A 200 -19.78 -5.77 -13.68
C GLN A 200 -20.86 -5.49 -12.63
N ASN A 201 -21.19 -6.49 -11.79
CA ASN A 201 -22.22 -6.35 -10.75
C ASN A 201 -21.76 -5.46 -9.57
N GLU A 202 -20.48 -5.11 -9.50
CA GLU A 202 -19.94 -4.22 -8.46
C GLU A 202 -19.66 -2.81 -8.98
N GLN A 203 -19.84 -2.57 -10.27
CA GLN A 203 -19.58 -1.25 -10.88
C GLN A 203 -20.45 -0.15 -10.28
N LYS A 204 -21.66 -0.49 -9.83
CA LYS A 204 -22.57 0.46 -9.16
C LYS A 204 -21.96 1.08 -7.90
N ASP A 205 -21.08 0.36 -7.22
CA ASP A 205 -20.42 0.81 -5.98
C ASP A 205 -19.05 1.48 -6.25
N TYR A 206 -18.56 1.41 -7.48
CA TYR A 206 -17.27 1.98 -7.85
C TYR A 206 -17.41 3.49 -8.04
N ALA A 207 -16.83 4.25 -7.09
CA ALA A 207 -16.84 5.70 -7.14
C ALA A 207 -16.12 6.22 -8.38
N TRP A 208 -16.53 7.38 -8.89
CA TRP A 208 -15.72 8.17 -9.80
C TRP A 208 -14.69 8.95 -8.99
N GLY A 209 -13.48 8.99 -9.49
CA GLY A 209 -12.47 9.93 -9.02
C GLY A 209 -12.65 11.25 -9.75
N TYR A 210 -12.16 12.33 -9.18
CA TYR A 210 -12.32 13.65 -9.77
C TYR A 210 -10.96 14.34 -9.92
N ARG A 211 -10.68 14.76 -11.13
CA ARG A 211 -9.49 15.52 -11.48
C ARG A 211 -9.90 16.75 -12.26
N GLU A 212 -9.59 17.92 -11.72
CA GLU A 212 -10.00 19.21 -12.31
C GLU A 212 -11.51 19.25 -12.56
N GLY A 213 -12.30 18.73 -11.60
CA GLY A 213 -13.75 18.68 -11.68
C GLY A 213 -14.34 17.62 -12.60
N LYS A 214 -13.51 16.80 -13.26
CA LYS A 214 -13.95 15.78 -14.22
C LYS A 214 -13.86 14.38 -13.63
N PRO A 215 -14.86 13.50 -13.90
CA PRO A 215 -14.81 12.12 -13.45
C PRO A 215 -13.73 11.34 -14.20
N VAL A 216 -12.91 10.59 -13.46
CA VAL A 216 -11.84 9.76 -14.02
C VAL A 216 -11.73 8.44 -13.28
N HIS A 217 -11.28 7.40 -13.98
CA HIS A 217 -10.75 6.17 -13.42
C HIS A 217 -9.33 5.96 -13.92
N SER A 218 -8.54 5.18 -13.18
CA SER A 218 -7.19 4.84 -13.62
C SER A 218 -7.24 4.00 -14.90
N SER A 219 -6.28 4.25 -15.80
CA SER A 219 -6.15 3.51 -17.04
C SER A 219 -5.33 2.25 -16.84
N PRO A 220 -5.59 1.17 -17.62
CA PRO A 220 -4.76 -0.01 -17.60
C PRO A 220 -3.31 0.29 -17.98
N GLY A 221 -2.38 -0.43 -17.40
CA GLY A 221 -0.95 -0.32 -17.69
C GLY A 221 -0.20 -1.57 -17.25
N GLN A 222 1.03 -1.72 -17.75
CA GLN A 222 1.86 -2.86 -17.35
C GLN A 222 2.19 -2.76 -15.85
N LEU A 223 2.05 -3.88 -15.14
CA LEU A 223 2.28 -3.99 -13.70
C LEU A 223 1.38 -3.06 -12.86
N ASP A 224 0.23 -2.66 -13.40
CA ASP A 224 -0.72 -1.79 -12.70
C ASP A 224 -1.29 -2.47 -11.44
N ALA A 225 -1.70 -3.72 -11.54
CA ALA A 225 -2.26 -4.46 -10.40
C ALA A 225 -1.26 -4.53 -9.22
N GLU A 226 0.01 -4.77 -9.53
CA GLU A 226 1.08 -4.93 -8.57
C GLU A 226 1.44 -3.60 -7.87
N ALA A 227 1.31 -2.48 -8.57
CA ALA A 227 1.81 -1.20 -8.09
C ALA A 227 0.73 -0.25 -7.58
N TYR A 228 -0.47 -0.24 -8.19
CA TYR A 228 -1.50 0.76 -7.85
C TYR A 228 -2.95 0.35 -8.19
N GLY A 229 -3.19 -0.87 -8.60
CA GLY A 229 -4.44 -1.26 -9.27
C GLY A 229 -5.53 -1.87 -8.38
N VAL A 230 -5.43 -1.83 -7.07
CA VAL A 230 -6.44 -2.38 -6.16
C VAL A 230 -7.51 -1.33 -5.86
N LYS A 231 -8.78 -1.78 -5.84
CA LYS A 231 -9.94 -0.99 -5.43
C LYS A 231 -10.57 -1.69 -4.24
N SER A 232 -11.01 -0.92 -3.26
CA SER A 232 -11.58 -1.50 -2.03
C SER A 232 -12.56 -0.55 -1.36
N SER A 233 -13.35 -1.11 -0.44
CA SER A 233 -14.26 -0.37 0.42
C SER A 233 -13.62 -0.05 1.77
N VAL A 234 -14.20 0.90 2.49
CA VAL A 234 -13.71 1.28 3.83
C VAL A 234 -13.84 0.10 4.82
N ILE A 235 -14.86 -0.73 4.67
CA ILE A 235 -15.03 -1.91 5.52
C ILE A 235 -13.89 -2.91 5.28
N ASP A 236 -13.60 -3.22 4.02
CA ASP A 236 -12.54 -4.15 3.67
C ASP A 236 -11.17 -3.60 4.08
N MET A 237 -10.96 -2.30 3.90
CA MET A 237 -9.69 -1.69 4.30
C MET A 237 -9.50 -1.70 5.82
N ALA A 238 -10.57 -1.55 6.59
CA ALA A 238 -10.49 -1.72 8.04
C ALA A 238 -10.10 -3.17 8.41
N ARG A 239 -10.65 -4.17 7.73
CA ARG A 239 -10.24 -5.58 7.90
C ARG A 239 -8.79 -5.80 7.51
N TRP A 240 -8.33 -5.16 6.43
CA TRP A 240 -6.94 -5.21 6.02
C TRP A 240 -6.01 -4.67 7.11
N VAL A 241 -6.36 -3.51 7.67
CA VAL A 241 -5.61 -2.92 8.79
C VAL A 241 -5.62 -3.84 10.00
N GLN A 242 -6.78 -4.37 10.38
CA GLN A 242 -6.88 -5.28 11.52
C GLN A 242 -5.99 -6.52 11.35
N ALA A 243 -6.00 -7.13 10.15
CA ALA A 243 -5.18 -8.31 9.88
C ALA A 243 -3.68 -8.00 9.94
N ASN A 244 -3.26 -6.86 9.40
CA ASN A 244 -1.86 -6.45 9.43
C ASN A 244 -1.41 -5.98 10.81
N MET A 245 -2.31 -5.41 11.59
CA MET A 245 -2.04 -4.95 12.94
C MET A 245 -1.89 -6.11 13.92
N ASP A 246 -2.69 -7.15 13.76
CA ASP A 246 -2.66 -8.36 14.58
C ASP A 246 -3.02 -9.57 13.72
N ALA A 247 -2.01 -10.29 13.26
CA ALA A 247 -2.19 -11.45 12.41
C ALA A 247 -2.51 -12.75 13.17
N SER A 248 -2.66 -12.69 14.50
CA SER A 248 -2.87 -13.89 15.33
C SER A 248 -4.15 -14.66 14.98
N HIS A 249 -5.15 -13.98 14.41
CA HIS A 249 -6.42 -14.58 13.99
C HIS A 249 -6.41 -15.09 12.55
N VAL A 250 -5.35 -14.86 11.80
CA VAL A 250 -5.20 -15.36 10.42
C VAL A 250 -4.90 -16.85 10.50
N GLN A 251 -5.77 -17.67 9.88
CA GLN A 251 -5.69 -19.12 10.00
C GLN A 251 -4.60 -19.73 9.12
N GLU A 252 -4.38 -19.16 7.93
CA GLU A 252 -3.35 -19.64 7.00
C GLU A 252 -1.98 -19.19 7.48
N LYS A 253 -1.14 -20.18 7.85
CA LYS A 253 0.17 -19.92 8.46
C LYS A 253 1.11 -19.14 7.58
N THR A 254 1.13 -19.43 6.26
CA THR A 254 2.01 -18.71 5.34
C THR A 254 1.59 -17.26 5.18
N LEU A 255 0.28 -17.00 5.19
CA LEU A 255 -0.24 -15.64 5.14
C LEU A 255 0.09 -14.87 6.43
N GLN A 256 -0.08 -15.51 7.58
CA GLN A 256 0.31 -14.94 8.87
C GLN A 256 1.79 -14.53 8.88
N GLN A 257 2.65 -15.44 8.41
CA GLN A 257 4.09 -15.18 8.29
C GLN A 257 4.37 -14.11 7.25
N GLY A 258 3.64 -14.10 6.14
CA GLY A 258 3.78 -13.10 5.08
C GLY A 258 3.46 -11.70 5.56
N ILE A 259 2.44 -11.57 6.39
CA ILE A 259 2.09 -10.28 7.03
C ILE A 259 3.26 -9.79 7.89
N ALA A 260 3.85 -10.66 8.71
CA ALA A 260 4.99 -10.31 9.54
C ALA A 260 6.21 -9.93 8.69
N LEU A 261 6.48 -10.67 7.61
CA LEU A 261 7.60 -10.40 6.71
C LEU A 261 7.43 -9.05 6.01
N ALA A 262 6.19 -8.67 5.67
CA ALA A 262 5.94 -7.39 5.02
C ALA A 262 6.22 -6.19 5.94
N GLN A 263 6.16 -6.38 7.25
CA GLN A 263 6.49 -5.36 8.25
C GLN A 263 7.89 -5.52 8.84
N SER A 264 8.67 -6.47 8.37
CA SER A 264 10.07 -6.58 8.75
C SER A 264 10.86 -5.39 8.19
N ARG A 265 11.91 -5.02 8.87
CA ARG A 265 12.72 -3.84 8.53
C ARG A 265 13.91 -4.28 7.71
N TYR A 266 13.91 -3.96 6.42
CA TYR A 266 14.95 -4.36 5.48
C TYR A 266 15.99 -3.27 5.27
N TRP A 267 15.58 -2.02 5.33
CA TRP A 267 16.43 -0.84 5.13
C TRP A 267 16.04 0.26 6.11
N ARG A 268 17.02 1.04 6.50
CA ARG A 268 16.82 2.31 7.21
C ARG A 268 17.14 3.44 6.25
N ILE A 269 16.20 4.35 6.09
CA ILE A 269 16.35 5.56 5.28
C ILE A 269 15.99 6.74 6.19
N GLY A 270 17.01 7.42 6.75
CA GLY A 270 16.76 8.44 7.76
C GLY A 270 16.06 7.83 8.98
N ASP A 271 14.92 8.36 9.37
CA ASP A 271 14.09 7.86 10.48
C ASP A 271 13.10 6.77 10.06
N MET A 272 13.00 6.51 8.75
CA MET A 272 12.05 5.55 8.18
C MET A 272 12.70 4.19 7.99
N TYR A 273 11.90 3.14 8.16
CA TYR A 273 12.26 1.78 7.79
C TYR A 273 11.40 1.30 6.63
N GLN A 274 12.02 0.67 5.65
CA GLN A 274 11.32 0.10 4.50
C GLN A 274 10.99 -1.36 4.75
N GLY A 275 9.68 -1.68 4.69
CA GLY A 275 9.19 -3.06 4.62
C GLY A 275 8.88 -3.47 3.18
N LEU A 276 8.05 -4.49 3.01
CA LEU A 276 7.50 -4.89 1.72
C LEU A 276 6.15 -4.17 1.53
N GLY A 277 6.16 -3.09 0.77
CA GLY A 277 5.01 -2.22 0.61
C GLY A 277 4.81 -1.26 1.78
N TRP A 278 4.78 -1.78 2.99
CA TRP A 278 4.66 -0.97 4.20
C TRP A 278 5.92 -0.17 4.48
N GLU A 279 5.72 1.02 5.08
CA GLU A 279 6.79 1.89 5.58
C GLU A 279 6.55 2.10 7.06
N MET A 280 7.62 2.14 7.85
CA MET A 280 7.52 2.18 9.31
C MET A 280 8.36 3.29 9.89
N LEU A 281 7.83 3.88 10.97
CA LEU A 281 8.55 4.78 11.87
C LEU A 281 8.47 4.20 13.27
N ASN A 282 9.46 4.48 14.11
CA ASN A 282 9.37 4.07 15.51
C ASN A 282 8.26 4.84 16.22
N TRP A 283 7.56 4.16 17.14
CA TRP A 283 6.54 4.76 17.99
C TRP A 283 7.08 4.90 19.43
N PRO A 284 6.83 6.02 20.13
CA PRO A 284 6.16 7.23 19.70
C PRO A 284 6.99 8.02 18.67
N LEU A 285 6.31 8.78 17.85
CA LEU A 285 6.96 9.55 16.80
C LEU A 285 6.69 11.05 16.98
N LYS A 286 7.47 11.86 16.24
CA LYS A 286 7.21 13.29 16.11
C LYS A 286 6.29 13.51 14.93
N ALA A 287 5.26 14.36 15.06
CA ALA A 287 4.32 14.67 13.99
C ALA A 287 5.02 15.09 12.68
N ASP A 288 6.08 15.89 12.81
CA ASP A 288 6.86 16.36 11.67
C ASP A 288 7.49 15.23 10.86
N SER A 289 7.84 14.10 11.49
CA SER A 289 8.45 12.96 10.80
C SER A 289 7.50 12.32 9.79
N ILE A 290 6.19 12.25 10.10
CA ILE A 290 5.18 11.71 9.18
C ILE A 290 5.01 12.65 7.99
N ILE A 291 4.84 13.94 8.25
CA ILE A 291 4.62 14.97 7.23
C ILE A 291 5.82 15.03 6.29
N ASN A 292 7.03 15.08 6.84
CA ASN A 292 8.26 15.14 6.05
C ASN A 292 8.45 13.88 5.21
N GLY A 293 8.19 12.69 5.77
CA GLY A 293 8.29 11.43 5.03
C GLY A 293 7.24 11.27 3.95
N SER A 294 6.09 11.95 4.06
CA SER A 294 4.99 11.89 3.09
C SER A 294 5.07 12.99 2.03
N ASP A 295 5.90 14.02 2.22
CA ASP A 295 6.10 15.08 1.22
C ASP A 295 6.71 14.48 -0.04
N SER A 296 6.15 14.85 -1.21
CA SER A 296 6.60 14.28 -2.49
C SER A 296 8.07 14.54 -2.80
N LYS A 297 8.61 15.66 -2.33
CA LYS A 297 10.04 15.98 -2.50
C LYS A 297 10.94 15.01 -1.74
N VAL A 298 10.50 14.52 -0.59
CA VAL A 298 11.23 13.57 0.23
C VAL A 298 10.87 12.14 -0.19
N ALA A 299 9.58 11.84 -0.33
CA ALA A 299 9.08 10.50 -0.65
C ALA A 299 9.58 9.98 -2.00
N LEU A 300 9.74 10.89 -2.99
CA LEU A 300 10.18 10.55 -4.36
C LEU A 300 11.66 10.85 -4.60
N ALA A 301 12.40 11.29 -3.59
CA ALA A 301 13.84 11.56 -3.73
C ALA A 301 14.66 10.29 -3.62
N ALA A 302 15.79 10.28 -4.32
CA ALA A 302 16.82 9.25 -4.15
C ALA A 302 17.57 9.52 -2.83
N LEU A 303 17.44 8.63 -1.86
CA LEU A 303 18.01 8.79 -0.54
C LEU A 303 18.93 7.61 -0.20
N PRO A 304 20.05 7.86 0.50
CA PRO A 304 20.91 6.78 0.96
C PRO A 304 20.14 5.76 1.77
N ALA A 305 20.37 4.48 1.52
CA ALA A 305 19.75 3.37 2.22
C ALA A 305 20.81 2.59 2.99
N VAL A 306 20.52 2.27 4.24
CA VAL A 306 21.37 1.43 5.10
C VAL A 306 20.70 0.09 5.28
N GLU A 307 21.33 -0.98 4.82
CA GLU A 307 20.76 -2.32 4.92
C GLU A 307 20.68 -2.77 6.38
N VAL A 308 19.52 -3.30 6.76
CA VAL A 308 19.33 -4.00 8.02
C VAL A 308 19.50 -5.49 7.72
N ASN A 309 20.68 -6.05 8.03
CA ASN A 309 21.00 -7.43 7.69
C ASN A 309 21.54 -8.18 8.93
N PRO A 310 20.87 -9.25 9.40
CA PRO A 310 19.60 -9.76 8.87
C PRO A 310 18.44 -8.77 9.08
N PRO A 311 17.36 -8.88 8.30
CA PRO A 311 16.20 -8.02 8.49
C PRO A 311 15.68 -8.08 9.92
N ALA A 312 15.36 -6.93 10.50
CA ALA A 312 14.80 -6.88 11.84
C ALA A 312 13.32 -7.27 11.78
N PRO A 313 12.84 -8.11 12.72
CA PRO A 313 11.43 -8.49 12.76
C PRO A 313 10.52 -7.27 13.00
N ALA A 314 9.25 -7.42 12.66
CA ALA A 314 8.23 -6.41 12.90
C ALA A 314 8.22 -5.96 14.37
N VAL A 315 8.14 -4.65 14.58
CA VAL A 315 8.13 -4.04 15.91
C VAL A 315 6.73 -3.51 16.20
N LYS A 316 6.13 -3.95 17.31
CA LYS A 316 4.78 -3.49 17.69
C LYS A 316 4.72 -1.99 18.00
N ALA A 317 5.78 -1.44 18.58
CA ALA A 317 5.92 -0.01 18.82
C ALA A 317 6.37 0.68 17.52
N SER A 318 5.53 0.63 16.51
CA SER A 318 5.77 1.22 15.18
C SER A 318 4.54 1.93 14.69
N TRP A 319 4.76 3.03 13.96
CA TRP A 319 3.78 3.63 13.07
C TRP A 319 3.98 3.01 11.69
N VAL A 320 3.04 2.15 11.29
CA VAL A 320 3.09 1.44 10.00
C VAL A 320 2.10 2.12 9.08
N HIS A 321 2.54 2.53 7.89
CA HIS A 321 1.66 3.32 7.04
C HIS A 321 1.98 3.18 5.55
N LYS A 322 1.05 3.67 4.73
CA LYS A 322 1.23 3.86 3.30
C LYS A 322 0.27 4.91 2.78
N THR A 323 0.78 5.86 2.02
CA THR A 323 0.00 6.77 1.21
C THR A 323 -0.27 6.17 -0.15
N GLY A 324 -1.34 6.61 -0.81
CA GLY A 324 -1.63 6.22 -2.18
C GLY A 324 -2.41 7.28 -2.93
N SER A 325 -2.21 7.35 -4.23
CA SER A 325 -3.02 8.18 -5.12
C SER A 325 -3.05 7.62 -6.52
N THR A 326 -4.13 7.91 -7.21
CA THR A 326 -4.27 7.79 -8.66
C THR A 326 -4.60 9.16 -9.21
N GLY A 327 -4.88 9.27 -10.50
CA GLY A 327 -5.28 10.56 -11.07
C GLY A 327 -6.49 11.20 -10.38
N GLY A 328 -7.43 10.38 -9.88
CA GLY A 328 -8.67 10.84 -9.28
C GLY A 328 -8.91 10.46 -7.83
N PHE A 329 -7.96 9.81 -7.16
CA PHE A 329 -8.19 9.31 -5.79
C PHE A 329 -6.98 9.59 -4.91
N GLY A 330 -7.25 9.71 -3.61
CA GLY A 330 -6.23 9.79 -2.58
C GLY A 330 -6.58 8.87 -1.43
N SER A 331 -5.59 8.16 -0.89
CA SER A 331 -5.78 7.22 0.20
C SER A 331 -4.65 7.29 1.21
N TYR A 332 -4.96 6.96 2.45
CA TYR A 332 -3.98 6.80 3.50
C TYR A 332 -4.41 5.70 4.46
N VAL A 333 -3.44 4.89 4.86
CA VAL A 333 -3.65 3.82 5.84
C VAL A 333 -2.50 3.87 6.84
N ALA A 334 -2.82 3.83 8.12
CA ALA A 334 -1.80 3.82 9.18
C ALA A 334 -2.29 3.04 10.39
N PHE A 335 -1.37 2.41 11.10
CA PHE A 335 -1.71 1.73 12.34
C PHE A 335 -0.50 1.60 13.28
N VAL A 336 -0.80 1.48 14.57
CA VAL A 336 0.17 1.22 15.64
C VAL A 336 -0.22 -0.08 16.32
N PRO A 337 0.47 -1.20 16.03
CA PRO A 337 0.08 -2.51 16.61
C PRO A 337 0.04 -2.51 18.13
N GLU A 338 1.00 -1.89 18.78
CA GLU A 338 1.05 -1.82 20.25
C GLU A 338 -0.19 -1.19 20.87
N LYS A 339 -0.83 -0.26 20.14
CA LYS A 339 -1.99 0.51 20.65
C LYS A 339 -3.33 -0.03 20.12
N ASN A 340 -3.34 -1.06 19.29
CA ASN A 340 -4.55 -1.52 18.59
C ASN A 340 -5.30 -0.35 17.95
N LEU A 341 -4.56 0.59 17.40
CA LEU A 341 -5.06 1.82 16.81
C LEU A 341 -4.74 1.85 15.32
N GLY A 342 -5.73 2.18 14.51
CA GLY A 342 -5.54 2.30 13.07
C GLY A 342 -6.46 3.32 12.46
N ILE A 343 -6.13 3.76 11.25
CA ILE A 343 -6.94 4.68 10.47
C ILE A 343 -6.89 4.30 8.99
N VAL A 344 -8.03 4.46 8.33
CA VAL A 344 -8.18 4.34 6.88
C VAL A 344 -8.85 5.62 6.39
N MET A 345 -8.26 6.27 5.38
CA MET A 345 -8.84 7.45 4.74
C MET A 345 -8.89 7.21 3.24
N LEU A 346 -10.10 7.23 2.67
CA LEU A 346 -10.34 7.03 1.25
C LEU A 346 -11.08 8.25 0.69
N ALA A 347 -10.53 8.85 -0.37
CA ALA A 347 -11.08 10.05 -0.99
C ALA A 347 -11.14 9.88 -2.50
N ASN A 348 -12.18 10.43 -3.13
CA ASN A 348 -12.30 10.39 -4.59
C ASN A 348 -11.77 11.68 -5.25
N LYS A 349 -10.69 12.20 -4.70
CA LYS A 349 -9.83 13.22 -5.28
C LYS A 349 -8.43 13.04 -4.72
N SER A 350 -7.42 13.17 -5.59
CA SER A 350 -6.03 13.21 -5.14
C SER A 350 -5.73 14.60 -4.54
N TYR A 351 -5.03 14.62 -3.42
CA TYR A 351 -4.61 15.84 -2.74
C TYR A 351 -3.21 15.63 -2.15
N PRO A 352 -2.47 16.70 -1.76
CA PRO A 352 -1.07 16.57 -1.34
C PRO A 352 -0.86 15.60 -0.17
N ASN A 353 0.16 14.74 -0.25
CA ASN A 353 0.48 13.74 0.77
C ASN A 353 0.58 14.30 2.20
N PRO A 354 1.22 15.46 2.46
CA PRO A 354 1.30 15.99 3.82
C PRO A 354 -0.03 16.30 4.47
N VAL A 355 -1.10 16.41 3.68
CA VAL A 355 -2.46 16.70 4.15
C VAL A 355 -3.20 15.43 4.54
N ARG A 356 -2.76 14.27 4.06
CA ARG A 356 -3.40 12.96 4.32
C ARG A 356 -3.11 12.36 5.67
#